data_1157c7085fd592a8e4bfac6b9f148899
#
_entry.id   1157c7085fd592a8e4bfac6b9f148899
#
_cell.length_a   1.000
_cell.length_b   1.000
_cell.length_c   1.000
_cell.angle_alpha   90.00
_cell.angle_beta   90.00
_cell.angle_gamma   90.00
#
_symmetry.space_group_name_H-M   'P 1'
#
loop_
_entity.id
_entity.type
_entity.pdbx_description
1 polymer ?
#
loop_
_entity_poly.entity_id
_entity_poly.type
_entity_poly.pdbx_seq_one_letter_code
_entity_poly.pdbx_strand_id
1 'polypeptide(L)'
;MTRTARFSLRVSAAAALAAAAAVTAPAGVAHAAYESSPAGFGAGTTGGAGGETVTVTTASAFTSAVTGTTARTVRVSGKITLANKTLVKIGSNKTVLGVGSGSGFTGGGLAVDKSSNVILRNLVISKAVGTDAIQIQRGATKVWVDHNDLSSDLDHGKDYYDGLLDISHAADGITVSWNKFHDHYKVSLVGHSDSNAAEDTGKLHVTYSHNWFDNVNSRLPSLRFGTGHAYDNYFRSVTDSAVHSRMNAQFLAQNNVFESTKTCLETTGDSDVDGYLNESGNSFGGCANKITRTGSMTSAPYSFTLEPTSTVKATVTAGAGAGRI
;
A
#
# COMPACT_ATOMS: atom_id res chain seq x y z
N MET A 1 -37.73 -58.64 -76.97
CA MET A 1 -36.75 -57.58 -76.82
C MET A 1 -37.22 -56.65 -75.71
N THR A 2 -36.80 -56.94 -74.48
CA THR A 2 -37.26 -56.21 -73.28
C THR A 2 -36.13 -55.38 -72.72
N ARG A 3 -36.29 -54.05 -72.74
CA ARG A 3 -35.34 -53.11 -72.16
C ARG A 3 -35.67 -52.85 -70.68
N THR A 4 -34.76 -53.22 -69.81
CA THR A 4 -34.82 -52.93 -68.37
C THR A 4 -34.26 -51.54 -68.08
N ALA A 5 -35.04 -50.63 -67.52
CA ALA A 5 -34.64 -49.33 -67.06
C ALA A 5 -34.13 -49.45 -65.62
N ARG A 6 -32.86 -48.98 -65.36
CA ARG A 6 -32.28 -48.88 -64.02
C ARG A 6 -32.58 -47.51 -63.49
N PHE A 7 -33.32 -47.43 -62.38
CA PHE A 7 -33.50 -46.24 -61.59
C PHE A 7 -32.27 -46.09 -60.59
N SER A 8 -31.52 -45.04 -60.73
CA SER A 8 -30.48 -44.70 -59.76
C SER A 8 -31.03 -43.73 -58.72
N LEU A 9 -31.06 -44.14 -57.47
CA LEU A 9 -31.47 -43.33 -56.31
C LEU A 9 -30.28 -42.46 -55.88
N ARG A 10 -30.40 -41.17 -56.04
CA ARG A 10 -29.39 -40.20 -55.45
C ARG A 10 -29.81 -39.89 -54.02
N VAL A 11 -29.02 -40.33 -53.05
CA VAL A 11 -29.11 -39.93 -51.65
C VAL A 11 -28.32 -38.62 -51.48
N SER A 12 -29.01 -37.50 -51.17
CA SER A 12 -28.41 -36.24 -50.80
C SER A 12 -28.19 -36.27 -49.31
N ALA A 13 -26.92 -36.28 -48.88
CA ALA A 13 -26.55 -36.11 -47.49
C ALA A 13 -26.52 -34.58 -47.14
N ALA A 14 -27.47 -34.16 -46.31
CA ALA A 14 -27.44 -32.82 -45.71
C ALA A 14 -26.48 -32.81 -44.52
N ALA A 15 -25.38 -32.11 -44.62
CA ALA A 15 -24.46 -31.87 -43.52
C ALA A 15 -25.01 -30.75 -42.62
N ALA A 16 -25.46 -31.10 -41.42
CA ALA A 16 -25.82 -30.13 -40.39
C ALA A 16 -24.55 -29.58 -39.73
N LEU A 17 -24.23 -28.30 -39.95
CA LEU A 17 -23.20 -27.58 -39.23
C LEU A 17 -23.75 -27.25 -37.83
N ALA A 18 -23.25 -27.94 -36.79
CA ALA A 18 -23.48 -27.55 -35.40
C ALA A 18 -22.51 -26.43 -35.04
N ALA A 19 -22.99 -25.20 -34.94
CA ALA A 19 -22.24 -24.11 -34.38
C ALA A 19 -22.12 -24.27 -32.83
N ALA A 20 -20.96 -24.67 -32.34
CA ALA A 20 -20.66 -24.67 -30.93
C ALA A 20 -20.44 -23.22 -30.47
N ALA A 21 -21.41 -22.64 -29.75
CA ALA A 21 -21.22 -21.38 -29.05
C ALA A 21 -20.25 -21.62 -27.87
N ALA A 22 -19.04 -21.12 -27.99
CA ALA A 22 -18.10 -21.08 -26.87
C ALA A 22 -18.66 -20.11 -25.84
N VAL A 23 -19.21 -20.62 -24.75
CA VAL A 23 -19.50 -19.83 -23.55
C VAL A 23 -18.16 -19.49 -22.89
N THR A 24 -17.65 -18.27 -23.14
CA THR A 24 -16.53 -17.74 -22.36
C THR A 24 -17.05 -17.46 -20.95
N ALA A 25 -16.71 -18.32 -19.99
CA ALA A 25 -16.88 -17.99 -18.58
C ALA A 25 -16.17 -16.67 -18.29
N PRO A 26 -16.77 -15.73 -17.53
CA PRO A 26 -16.02 -14.55 -17.09
C PRO A 26 -14.78 -15.02 -16.34
N ALA A 27 -13.61 -14.48 -16.70
CA ALA A 27 -12.39 -14.71 -15.96
C ALA A 27 -12.67 -14.27 -14.51
N GLY A 28 -12.73 -15.21 -13.60
CA GLY A 28 -12.87 -14.91 -12.18
C GLY A 28 -11.71 -13.99 -11.81
N VAL A 29 -12.01 -12.86 -11.15
CA VAL A 29 -11.01 -11.97 -10.59
C VAL A 29 -10.18 -12.85 -9.67
N ALA A 30 -8.91 -13.07 -10.01
CA ALA A 30 -8.01 -13.79 -9.13
C ALA A 30 -7.98 -13.00 -7.80
N HIS A 31 -8.46 -13.61 -6.73
CA HIS A 31 -8.33 -13.04 -5.41
C HIS A 31 -6.83 -12.94 -5.16
N ALA A 32 -6.35 -11.72 -4.87
CA ALA A 32 -4.95 -11.54 -4.53
C ALA A 32 -4.59 -12.54 -3.44
N ALA A 33 -3.57 -13.34 -3.70
CA ALA A 33 -3.16 -14.35 -2.75
C ALA A 33 -2.69 -13.66 -1.46
N TYR A 34 -3.24 -14.07 -0.33
CA TYR A 34 -2.81 -13.62 0.99
C TYR A 34 -1.29 -13.77 1.13
N GLU A 35 -0.58 -12.65 1.26
CA GLU A 35 0.85 -12.67 1.51
C GLU A 35 1.12 -13.01 2.98
N SER A 36 1.88 -14.08 3.23
CA SER A 36 2.26 -14.50 4.59
C SER A 36 3.49 -13.76 5.13
N SER A 37 4.24 -13.09 4.26
CA SER A 37 5.46 -12.35 4.58
C SER A 37 5.63 -11.16 3.62
N PRO A 38 6.25 -10.04 4.06
CA PRO A 38 6.45 -8.88 3.20
C PRO A 38 7.51 -9.16 2.14
N ALA A 39 7.22 -8.73 0.92
CA ALA A 39 8.23 -8.47 -0.09
C ALA A 39 8.89 -7.09 0.16
N GLY A 40 9.94 -6.75 -0.59
CA GLY A 40 10.52 -5.41 -0.54
C GLY A 40 11.51 -5.18 0.59
N PHE A 41 11.72 -3.91 0.93
CA PHE A 41 12.71 -3.51 1.95
C PHE A 41 12.36 -4.02 3.36
N GLY A 42 11.08 -4.28 3.66
CA GLY A 42 10.63 -4.89 4.91
C GLY A 42 10.75 -6.42 4.96
N ALA A 43 11.36 -7.05 3.95
CA ALA A 43 11.50 -8.50 3.89
C ALA A 43 12.17 -9.08 5.16
N GLY A 44 11.69 -10.25 5.58
CA GLY A 44 12.16 -10.89 6.81
C GLY A 44 11.54 -10.33 8.10
N THR A 45 10.55 -9.44 8.03
CA THR A 45 9.75 -9.04 9.18
C THR A 45 8.82 -10.20 9.58
N THR A 46 8.90 -10.64 10.83
CA THR A 46 8.12 -11.78 11.38
C THR A 46 7.17 -11.36 12.49
N GLY A 47 7.27 -10.11 12.94
CA GLY A 47 6.42 -9.56 14.00
C GLY A 47 6.46 -10.35 15.29
N GLY A 48 5.28 -10.69 15.80
CA GLY A 48 5.10 -11.49 17.02
C GLY A 48 5.13 -12.99 16.82
N ALA A 49 5.66 -13.50 15.70
CA ALA A 49 5.69 -14.93 15.42
C ALA A 49 6.40 -15.72 16.53
N GLY A 50 5.82 -16.87 16.89
CA GLY A 50 6.31 -17.72 18.00
C GLY A 50 5.99 -17.21 19.40
N GLY A 51 5.42 -16.00 19.54
CA GLY A 51 5.01 -15.46 20.82
C GLY A 51 3.55 -15.77 21.17
N GLU A 52 3.16 -15.35 22.38
CA GLU A 52 1.78 -15.46 22.87
C GLU A 52 0.82 -14.65 21.95
N THR A 53 -0.37 -15.19 21.78
CA THR A 53 -1.48 -14.46 21.13
C THR A 53 -2.49 -14.00 22.18
N VAL A 54 -2.76 -12.69 22.24
CA VAL A 54 -3.75 -12.10 23.15
C VAL A 54 -4.79 -11.33 22.35
N THR A 55 -6.01 -11.28 22.84
CA THR A 55 -7.09 -10.45 22.25
C THR A 55 -7.41 -9.29 23.18
N VAL A 56 -7.48 -8.09 22.61
CA VAL A 56 -7.74 -6.84 23.35
C VAL A 56 -8.93 -6.09 22.76
N THR A 57 -9.68 -5.42 23.64
CA THR A 57 -10.88 -4.63 23.29
C THR A 57 -10.86 -3.22 23.87
N THR A 58 -9.81 -2.87 24.65
CA THR A 58 -9.69 -1.55 25.30
C THR A 58 -8.31 -0.95 25.08
N ALA A 59 -8.21 0.39 25.14
CA ALA A 59 -6.95 1.11 24.99
C ALA A 59 -5.90 0.70 26.04
N SER A 60 -6.30 0.51 27.30
CA SER A 60 -5.40 0.10 28.37
C SER A 60 -4.83 -1.31 28.13
N ALA A 61 -5.70 -2.29 27.81
CA ALA A 61 -5.26 -3.65 27.49
C ALA A 61 -4.35 -3.68 26.26
N PHE A 62 -4.68 -2.90 25.22
CA PHE A 62 -3.84 -2.78 24.03
C PHE A 62 -2.45 -2.24 24.38
N THR A 63 -2.39 -1.10 25.09
CA THR A 63 -1.10 -0.46 25.48
C THR A 63 -0.23 -1.43 26.26
N SER A 64 -0.81 -2.15 27.22
CA SER A 64 -0.08 -3.17 28.00
C SER A 64 0.43 -4.31 27.12
N ALA A 65 -0.38 -4.79 26.18
CA ALA A 65 -0.05 -5.93 25.34
C ALA A 65 1.06 -5.64 24.31
N VAL A 66 1.16 -4.39 23.81
CA VAL A 66 2.16 -4.00 22.79
C VAL A 66 3.47 -3.49 23.39
N THR A 67 3.58 -3.32 24.69
CA THR A 67 4.78 -2.79 25.35
C THR A 67 5.91 -3.84 25.39
N GLY A 68 7.16 -3.36 25.41
CA GLY A 68 8.37 -4.18 25.56
C GLY A 68 8.76 -4.96 24.31
N THR A 69 9.69 -5.92 24.45
CA THR A 69 10.33 -6.60 23.33
C THR A 69 9.96 -8.09 23.19
N THR A 70 9.21 -8.64 24.14
CA THR A 70 8.75 -10.04 24.07
C THR A 70 7.84 -10.23 22.86
N ALA A 71 8.10 -11.25 22.06
CA ALA A 71 7.28 -11.56 20.89
C ALA A 71 5.81 -11.79 21.28
N ARG A 72 4.90 -11.12 20.57
CA ARG A 72 3.46 -11.25 20.84
C ARG A 72 2.61 -10.87 19.61
N THR A 73 1.57 -11.66 19.37
CA THR A 73 0.49 -11.30 18.45
C THR A 73 -0.68 -10.71 19.25
N VAL A 74 -0.99 -9.44 18.99
CA VAL A 74 -2.07 -8.71 19.66
C VAL A 74 -3.23 -8.57 18.69
N ARG A 75 -4.31 -9.31 18.95
CA ARG A 75 -5.55 -9.27 18.16
C ARG A 75 -6.45 -8.17 18.70
N VAL A 76 -6.68 -7.16 17.89
CA VAL A 76 -7.60 -6.07 18.21
C VAL A 76 -9.00 -6.47 17.79
N SER A 77 -9.95 -6.53 18.73
CA SER A 77 -11.34 -6.90 18.47
C SER A 77 -12.26 -5.71 18.74
N GLY A 78 -12.88 -5.22 17.68
CA GLY A 78 -13.71 -4.02 17.69
C GLY A 78 -12.91 -2.73 17.52
N LYS A 79 -13.59 -1.59 17.54
CA LYS A 79 -13.01 -0.26 17.41
C LYS A 79 -12.65 0.31 18.78
N ILE A 80 -11.36 0.57 19.00
CA ILE A 80 -10.81 1.13 20.23
C ILE A 80 -10.61 2.64 20.06
N THR A 81 -11.20 3.45 20.94
CA THR A 81 -10.95 4.89 20.96
C THR A 81 -9.68 5.19 21.74
N LEU A 82 -8.74 5.85 21.11
CA LEU A 82 -7.54 6.43 21.71
C LEU A 82 -7.78 7.93 21.96
N ALA A 83 -7.11 8.50 22.96
CA ALA A 83 -7.22 9.93 23.19
C ALA A 83 -6.60 10.73 22.03
N ASN A 84 -7.19 11.86 21.69
CA ASN A 84 -6.64 12.77 20.67
C ASN A 84 -5.20 13.18 21.03
N LYS A 85 -4.37 13.41 20.02
CA LYS A 85 -2.96 13.81 20.17
C LYS A 85 -2.09 12.77 20.90
N THR A 86 -2.54 11.50 20.93
CA THR A 86 -1.75 10.41 21.53
C THR A 86 -1.34 9.39 20.49
N LEU A 87 -0.13 8.86 20.67
CA LEU A 87 0.43 7.75 19.92
C LEU A 87 0.72 6.61 20.88
N VAL A 88 0.09 5.45 20.69
CA VAL A 88 0.45 4.26 21.46
C VAL A 88 1.73 3.65 20.90
N LYS A 89 2.79 3.58 21.70
CA LYS A 89 4.08 3.04 21.30
C LYS A 89 4.05 1.52 21.22
N ILE A 90 4.37 0.99 20.06
CA ILE A 90 4.49 -0.43 19.78
C ILE A 90 5.94 -0.86 20.01
N GLY A 91 6.17 -1.79 20.91
CA GLY A 91 7.49 -2.36 21.14
C GLY A 91 7.93 -3.32 20.04
N SER A 92 9.15 -3.84 20.15
CA SER A 92 9.69 -4.77 19.14
C SER A 92 9.01 -6.14 19.19
N ASN A 93 9.11 -6.88 18.06
CA ASN A 93 8.57 -8.24 17.93
C ASN A 93 7.06 -8.31 18.19
N LYS A 94 6.30 -7.44 17.56
CA LYS A 94 4.85 -7.37 17.70
C LYS A 94 4.15 -7.55 16.35
N THR A 95 3.09 -8.34 16.37
CA THR A 95 2.04 -8.30 15.34
C THR A 95 0.79 -7.70 15.95
N VAL A 96 0.33 -6.57 15.43
CA VAL A 96 -0.98 -5.98 15.75
C VAL A 96 -1.93 -6.32 14.61
N LEU A 97 -2.95 -7.15 14.91
CA LEU A 97 -3.84 -7.73 13.92
C LEU A 97 -5.29 -7.38 14.22
N GLY A 98 -5.98 -6.72 13.32
CA GLY A 98 -7.42 -6.48 13.43
C GLY A 98 -8.23 -7.76 13.20
N VAL A 99 -9.27 -7.98 14.01
CA VAL A 99 -10.20 -9.11 13.88
C VAL A 99 -11.38 -8.70 12.97
N GLY A 100 -11.57 -9.41 11.88
CA GLY A 100 -12.62 -9.07 10.88
C GLY A 100 -12.32 -7.76 10.14
N SER A 101 -13.34 -7.12 9.59
CA SER A 101 -13.19 -5.96 8.69
C SER A 101 -13.35 -4.59 9.33
N GLY A 102 -13.62 -4.50 10.64
CA GLY A 102 -13.95 -3.23 11.30
C GLY A 102 -13.18 -2.95 12.58
N SER A 103 -12.20 -3.79 12.92
CA SER A 103 -11.41 -3.64 14.14
C SER A 103 -10.24 -2.69 13.94
N GLY A 104 -9.93 -1.91 14.97
CA GLY A 104 -8.83 -0.95 14.91
C GLY A 104 -8.99 0.22 15.88
N PHE A 105 -8.65 1.45 15.43
CA PHE A 105 -8.50 2.59 16.32
C PHE A 105 -9.16 3.85 15.74
N THR A 106 -9.51 4.78 16.62
CA THR A 106 -9.96 6.13 16.27
C THR A 106 -9.50 7.14 17.33
N GLY A 107 -9.36 8.41 16.94
CA GLY A 107 -8.99 9.53 17.83
C GLY A 107 -7.49 9.77 17.94
N GLY A 108 -6.72 8.77 18.31
CA GLY A 108 -5.25 8.77 18.32
C GLY A 108 -4.67 7.76 17.34
N GLY A 109 -3.34 7.59 17.34
CA GLY A 109 -2.60 6.71 16.43
C GLY A 109 -1.63 5.75 17.10
N LEU A 110 -0.82 5.11 16.28
CA LEU A 110 0.19 4.12 16.68
C LEU A 110 1.59 4.63 16.33
N ALA A 111 2.58 4.36 17.17
CA ALA A 111 3.97 4.68 16.88
C ALA A 111 4.88 3.44 16.97
N VAL A 112 5.61 3.17 15.90
CA VAL A 112 6.78 2.27 15.92
C VAL A 112 8.01 3.16 16.10
N ASP A 113 8.47 3.30 17.33
CA ASP A 113 9.47 4.26 17.75
C ASP A 113 10.65 3.54 18.40
N LYS A 114 11.83 3.56 17.78
CA LYS A 114 13.03 2.81 18.22
C LYS A 114 12.77 1.30 18.36
N SER A 115 11.79 0.77 17.62
CA SER A 115 11.36 -0.62 17.70
C SER A 115 11.67 -1.34 16.39
N SER A 116 11.79 -2.66 16.46
CA SER A 116 12.12 -3.47 15.29
C SER A 116 11.21 -4.70 15.21
N ASN A 117 11.03 -5.21 13.98
CA ASN A 117 10.26 -6.41 13.71
C ASN A 117 8.79 -6.27 14.14
N VAL A 118 8.08 -5.35 13.47
CA VAL A 118 6.67 -5.02 13.77
C VAL A 118 5.80 -5.22 12.55
N ILE A 119 4.65 -5.88 12.74
CA ILE A 119 3.59 -6.02 11.73
C ILE A 119 2.34 -5.29 12.24
N LEU A 120 1.83 -4.36 11.43
CA LEU A 120 0.53 -3.69 11.63
C LEU A 120 -0.39 -4.12 10.49
N ARG A 121 -1.39 -4.94 10.77
CA ARG A 121 -2.14 -5.62 9.72
C ARG A 121 -3.65 -5.67 9.98
N ASN A 122 -4.44 -5.51 8.91
CA ASN A 122 -5.89 -5.65 8.93
C ASN A 122 -6.60 -4.71 9.92
N LEU A 123 -6.11 -3.49 10.08
CA LEU A 123 -6.63 -2.50 11.01
C LEU A 123 -7.40 -1.40 10.28
N VAL A 124 -8.50 -0.95 10.85
CA VAL A 124 -9.17 0.29 10.47
C VAL A 124 -8.70 1.38 11.43
N ILE A 125 -7.91 2.35 10.95
CA ILE A 125 -7.44 3.47 11.77
C ILE A 125 -7.99 4.76 11.16
N SER A 126 -8.83 5.45 11.92
CA SER A 126 -9.55 6.61 11.40
C SER A 126 -9.49 7.81 12.33
N LYS A 127 -9.43 9.01 11.75
CA LYS A 127 -9.57 10.28 12.47
C LYS A 127 -8.60 10.43 13.64
N ALA A 128 -7.31 10.20 13.38
CA ALA A 128 -6.23 10.45 14.36
C ALA A 128 -6.03 11.97 14.49
N VAL A 129 -6.66 12.59 15.50
CA VAL A 129 -6.71 14.05 15.66
C VAL A 129 -5.41 14.60 16.21
N GLY A 130 -4.76 15.49 15.44
CA GLY A 130 -3.53 16.19 15.82
C GLY A 130 -2.31 15.27 16.01
N THR A 131 -2.31 14.12 15.32
CA THR A 131 -1.21 13.16 15.26
C THR A 131 -1.37 12.28 14.01
N ASP A 132 -0.33 11.52 13.66
CA ASP A 132 -0.39 10.52 12.60
C ASP A 132 -1.28 9.33 12.99
N ALA A 133 -1.91 8.68 12.02
CA ALA A 133 -2.57 7.40 12.27
C ALA A 133 -1.54 6.30 12.56
N ILE A 134 -0.43 6.28 11.80
CA ILE A 134 0.74 5.44 12.05
C ILE A 134 2.00 6.28 11.88
N GLN A 135 2.88 6.27 12.88
CA GLN A 135 4.19 6.90 12.83
C GLN A 135 5.30 5.86 12.99
N ILE A 136 6.30 5.86 12.09
CA ILE A 136 7.45 4.95 12.13
C ILE A 136 8.71 5.81 12.17
N GLN A 137 9.49 5.76 13.27
CA GLN A 137 10.57 6.74 13.46
C GLN A 137 11.70 6.29 14.37
N ARG A 138 12.74 7.15 14.40
CA ARG A 138 13.90 7.07 15.31
C ARG A 138 14.59 5.71 15.25
N GLY A 139 14.99 5.31 14.02
CA GLY A 139 15.72 4.07 13.81
C GLY A 139 14.85 2.81 13.95
N ALA A 140 13.53 2.94 13.82
CA ALA A 140 12.66 1.77 13.70
C ALA A 140 13.01 0.97 12.45
N THR A 141 13.01 -0.37 12.54
CA THR A 141 13.42 -1.23 11.41
C THR A 141 12.56 -2.47 11.27
N LYS A 142 12.55 -3.05 10.06
CA LYS A 142 11.76 -4.25 9.78
C LYS A 142 10.31 -4.07 10.18
N VAL A 143 9.62 -3.18 9.45
CA VAL A 143 8.20 -2.88 9.70
C VAL A 143 7.39 -3.26 8.47
N TRP A 144 6.28 -3.94 8.69
CA TRP A 144 5.31 -4.28 7.67
C TRP A 144 3.94 -3.70 8.02
N VAL A 145 3.47 -2.78 7.19
CA VAL A 145 2.13 -2.16 7.29
C VAL A 145 1.29 -2.71 6.15
N ASP A 146 0.30 -3.55 6.46
CA ASP A 146 -0.33 -4.37 5.46
C ASP A 146 -1.85 -4.52 5.63
N HIS A 147 -2.60 -4.44 4.54
CA HIS A 147 -4.06 -4.60 4.52
C HIS A 147 -4.79 -3.72 5.54
N ASN A 148 -4.31 -2.50 5.81
CA ASN A 148 -5.01 -1.57 6.68
C ASN A 148 -5.91 -0.62 5.87
N ASP A 149 -6.96 -0.11 6.51
CA ASP A 149 -7.82 0.95 6.01
C ASP A 149 -7.55 2.20 6.86
N LEU A 150 -6.90 3.21 6.25
CA LEU A 150 -6.40 4.41 6.91
C LEU A 150 -7.10 5.64 6.33
N SER A 151 -7.77 6.40 7.19
CA SER A 151 -8.58 7.54 6.73
C SER A 151 -8.76 8.63 7.78
N SER A 152 -9.25 9.79 7.33
CA SER A 152 -9.78 10.82 8.22
C SER A 152 -11.15 11.31 7.75
N ASP A 153 -11.29 12.57 7.46
CA ASP A 153 -12.32 13.24 6.64
C ASP A 153 -11.69 14.48 6.00
N LEU A 154 -12.40 15.07 5.06
CA LEU A 154 -12.01 16.33 4.40
C LEU A 154 -12.82 17.54 4.89
N ASP A 155 -13.57 17.39 5.99
CA ASP A 155 -14.42 18.43 6.56
C ASP A 155 -13.63 19.45 7.39
N HIS A 156 -12.38 19.10 7.76
CA HIS A 156 -11.47 19.95 8.53
C HIS A 156 -10.32 20.45 7.66
N GLY A 157 -9.61 21.50 8.10
CA GLY A 157 -8.41 21.99 7.44
C GLY A 157 -7.28 20.94 7.44
N LYS A 158 -6.35 21.06 6.49
CA LYS A 158 -5.29 20.05 6.24
C LYS A 158 -4.38 19.71 7.44
N ASP A 159 -4.32 20.56 8.46
CA ASP A 159 -3.49 20.39 9.65
C ASP A 159 -4.27 19.95 10.89
N TYR A 160 -5.57 19.68 10.77
CA TYR A 160 -6.37 19.15 11.87
C TYR A 160 -6.04 17.69 12.19
N TYR A 161 -5.88 16.88 11.16
CA TYR A 161 -5.25 15.57 11.20
C TYR A 161 -3.81 15.73 10.70
N ASP A 162 -2.87 14.88 11.16
CA ASP A 162 -1.51 14.88 10.60
C ASP A 162 -1.39 13.85 9.45
N GLY A 163 -0.36 13.04 9.38
CA GLY A 163 -0.22 12.01 8.34
C GLY A 163 -1.09 10.77 8.59
N LEU A 164 -1.37 9.98 7.54
CA LEU A 164 -1.92 8.64 7.73
C LEU A 164 -0.82 7.62 8.03
N LEU A 165 0.36 7.78 7.38
CA LEU A 165 1.51 6.92 7.62
C LEU A 165 2.81 7.70 7.37
N ASP A 166 3.41 8.22 8.42
CA ASP A 166 4.64 8.97 8.32
C ASP A 166 5.86 8.17 8.79
N ILE A 167 6.96 8.27 8.03
CA ILE A 167 8.21 7.51 8.23
C ILE A 167 9.36 8.51 8.30
N SER A 168 10.13 8.52 9.38
CA SER A 168 11.15 9.55 9.57
C SER A 168 12.28 9.13 10.51
N HIS A 169 13.26 10.03 10.70
CA HIS A 169 14.32 9.85 11.70
C HIS A 169 15.03 8.51 11.58
N ALA A 170 15.66 8.26 10.44
CA ALA A 170 16.45 7.07 10.15
C ALA A 170 15.69 5.73 10.29
N ALA A 171 14.36 5.72 10.23
CA ALA A 171 13.61 4.49 10.13
C ALA A 171 13.98 3.78 8.81
N ASP A 172 14.04 2.43 8.82
CA ASP A 172 14.61 1.71 7.68
C ASP A 172 14.05 0.30 7.50
N GLY A 173 14.06 -0.21 6.25
CA GLY A 173 13.59 -1.55 5.93
C GLY A 173 12.08 -1.71 6.15
N ILE A 174 11.27 -0.96 5.40
CA ILE A 174 9.82 -0.89 5.59
C ILE A 174 9.09 -1.33 4.31
N THR A 175 8.04 -2.12 4.48
CA THR A 175 7.09 -2.44 3.40
C THR A 175 5.69 -1.98 3.80
N VAL A 176 5.05 -1.28 2.88
CA VAL A 176 3.68 -0.78 2.95
C VAL A 176 2.92 -1.42 1.80
N SER A 177 2.06 -2.40 2.09
CA SER A 177 1.40 -3.19 1.05
C SER A 177 -0.09 -3.37 1.29
N TRP A 178 -0.87 -3.39 0.22
CA TRP A 178 -2.29 -3.70 0.26
C TRP A 178 -3.13 -2.81 1.20
N ASN A 179 -2.65 -1.60 1.53
CA ASN A 179 -3.42 -0.68 2.35
C ASN A 179 -4.38 0.15 1.48
N LYS A 180 -5.49 0.55 2.07
CA LYS A 180 -6.35 1.60 1.52
C LYS A 180 -6.14 2.89 2.31
N PHE A 181 -5.70 3.94 1.63
CA PHE A 181 -5.56 5.30 2.16
C PHE A 181 -6.63 6.18 1.52
N HIS A 182 -7.48 6.81 2.32
CA HIS A 182 -8.56 7.59 1.72
C HIS A 182 -9.03 8.78 2.56
N ASP A 183 -9.70 9.72 1.89
CA ASP A 183 -10.32 10.91 2.48
C ASP A 183 -9.36 11.70 3.37
N HIS A 184 -8.18 12.08 2.81
CA HIS A 184 -7.12 12.72 3.60
C HIS A 184 -6.28 13.70 2.78
N TYR A 185 -5.68 14.71 3.45
CA TYR A 185 -4.83 15.70 2.79
C TYR A 185 -3.35 15.28 2.69
N LYS A 186 -2.73 14.74 3.75
CA LYS A 186 -1.29 14.48 3.87
C LYS A 186 -1.04 13.00 4.18
N VAL A 187 -0.94 12.14 3.16
CA VAL A 187 -1.07 10.69 3.37
C VAL A 187 0.19 10.04 3.97
N SER A 188 1.34 10.15 3.30
CA SER A 188 2.56 9.45 3.74
C SER A 188 3.82 10.25 3.44
N LEU A 189 4.40 10.86 4.47
CA LEU A 189 5.67 11.57 4.40
C LEU A 189 6.82 10.64 4.80
N VAL A 190 7.84 10.55 3.95
CA VAL A 190 9.08 9.83 4.25
C VAL A 190 10.23 10.83 4.32
N GLY A 191 10.79 11.03 5.52
CA GLY A 191 11.76 12.11 5.78
C GLY A 191 11.08 13.45 6.09
N HIS A 192 11.14 13.87 7.37
CA HIS A 192 10.32 14.96 7.91
C HIS A 192 10.81 16.38 7.59
N SER A 193 12.08 16.58 7.27
CA SER A 193 12.67 17.91 7.07
C SER A 193 13.81 17.90 6.05
N ASP A 194 13.93 18.95 5.24
CA ASP A 194 15.04 19.14 4.29
C ASP A 194 16.40 19.29 5.00
N SER A 195 16.42 19.68 6.27
CA SER A 195 17.64 19.83 7.07
C SER A 195 18.13 18.54 7.73
N ASN A 196 17.44 17.39 7.56
CA ASN A 196 17.75 16.16 8.29
C ASN A 196 18.68 15.18 7.54
N ALA A 197 19.48 15.68 6.59
CA ALA A 197 20.36 14.84 5.76
C ALA A 197 21.34 13.97 6.59
N ALA A 198 21.87 14.50 7.69
CA ALA A 198 22.86 13.80 8.52
C ALA A 198 22.29 12.52 9.17
N GLU A 199 20.99 12.49 9.49
CA GLU A 199 20.33 11.35 10.09
C GLU A 199 19.73 10.40 9.03
N ASP A 200 19.12 10.96 7.98
CA ASP A 200 18.25 10.20 7.05
C ASP A 200 19.00 9.67 5.81
N THR A 201 20.14 10.25 5.40
CA THR A 201 20.88 9.77 4.23
C THR A 201 21.38 8.34 4.42
N GLY A 202 21.05 7.46 3.44
CA GLY A 202 21.38 6.02 3.51
C GLY A 202 20.46 5.23 4.43
N LYS A 203 19.35 5.81 4.84
CA LYS A 203 18.21 5.21 5.54
C LYS A 203 16.93 5.42 4.73
N LEU A 204 15.78 5.21 5.36
CA LEU A 204 14.47 5.43 4.75
C LEU A 204 14.28 4.58 3.48
N HIS A 205 14.64 3.29 3.54
CA HIS A 205 14.35 2.33 2.47
C HIS A 205 12.90 1.84 2.61
N VAL A 206 12.03 2.21 1.67
CA VAL A 206 10.59 1.95 1.77
C VAL A 206 10.03 1.40 0.45
N THR A 207 9.25 0.31 0.55
CA THR A 207 8.47 -0.25 -0.55
C THR A 207 6.99 0.05 -0.36
N TYR A 208 6.33 0.51 -1.42
CA TYR A 208 4.87 0.67 -1.52
C TYR A 208 4.37 -0.23 -2.64
N SER A 209 3.53 -1.23 -2.32
CA SER A 209 3.00 -2.15 -3.34
C SER A 209 1.52 -2.43 -3.14
N HIS A 210 0.75 -2.47 -4.22
CA HIS A 210 -0.68 -2.83 -4.20
C HIS A 210 -1.53 -1.95 -3.26
N ASN A 211 -1.10 -0.73 -2.95
CA ASN A 211 -1.89 0.18 -2.14
C ASN A 211 -2.93 0.92 -3.00
N TRP A 212 -4.06 1.19 -2.41
CA TRP A 212 -5.11 2.02 -2.99
C TRP A 212 -5.13 3.39 -2.31
N PHE A 213 -4.82 4.42 -3.09
CA PHE A 213 -4.93 5.82 -2.67
C PHE A 213 -6.19 6.42 -3.31
N ASP A 214 -7.15 6.88 -2.51
CA ASP A 214 -8.46 7.28 -2.99
C ASP A 214 -8.96 8.57 -2.34
N ASN A 215 -9.35 9.56 -3.14
CA ASN A 215 -9.85 10.84 -2.66
C ASN A 215 -8.89 11.52 -1.66
N VAL A 216 -7.66 11.77 -2.10
CA VAL A 216 -6.56 12.28 -1.28
C VAL A 216 -5.88 13.48 -1.95
N ASN A 217 -5.08 14.24 -1.21
CA ASN A 217 -4.44 15.41 -1.79
C ASN A 217 -2.99 15.18 -2.18
N SER A 218 -2.08 14.84 -1.25
CA SER A 218 -0.64 14.75 -1.54
C SER A 218 0.12 13.76 -0.65
N ARG A 219 1.41 13.56 -0.94
CA ARG A 219 2.33 12.66 -0.22
C ARG A 219 1.94 11.18 -0.38
N LEU A 220 2.12 10.60 -1.58
CA LEU A 220 1.64 9.24 -1.89
C LEU A 220 2.72 8.29 -2.48
N PRO A 221 3.92 8.19 -1.90
CA PRO A 221 4.53 8.97 -0.82
C PRO A 221 5.27 10.22 -1.30
N SER A 222 5.64 11.11 -0.36
CA SER A 222 6.65 12.14 -0.56
C SER A 222 7.93 11.78 0.20
N LEU A 223 9.04 11.54 -0.52
CA LEU A 223 10.28 10.96 0.01
C LEU A 223 11.45 11.95 -0.06
N ARG A 224 12.17 12.12 1.06
CA ARG A 224 13.46 12.82 1.16
C ARG A 224 14.60 11.86 1.49
N PHE A 225 15.78 12.07 0.93
CA PHE A 225 17.08 11.39 1.22
C PHE A 225 17.11 9.88 1.00
N GLY A 226 15.98 9.18 1.17
CA GLY A 226 15.90 7.73 1.21
C GLY A 226 15.86 7.07 -0.17
N THR A 227 15.50 5.80 -0.16
CA THR A 227 15.29 4.99 -1.37
C THR A 227 13.89 4.41 -1.38
N GLY A 228 13.08 4.76 -2.36
CA GLY A 228 11.69 4.35 -2.48
C GLY A 228 11.43 3.45 -3.69
N HIS A 229 10.57 2.46 -3.54
CA HIS A 229 10.02 1.68 -4.64
C HIS A 229 8.51 1.62 -4.54
N ALA A 230 7.79 2.11 -5.55
CA ALA A 230 6.35 2.02 -5.64
C ALA A 230 5.95 1.21 -6.89
N TYR A 231 5.25 0.09 -6.70
CA TYR A 231 4.81 -0.74 -7.81
C TYR A 231 3.41 -1.30 -7.61
N ASP A 232 2.69 -1.46 -8.70
CA ASP A 232 1.34 -2.03 -8.73
C ASP A 232 0.35 -1.33 -7.79
N ASN A 233 0.53 -0.01 -7.54
CA ASN A 233 -0.41 0.77 -6.74
C ASN A 233 -1.48 1.41 -7.63
N TYR A 234 -2.65 1.68 -7.04
CA TYR A 234 -3.75 2.38 -7.67
C TYR A 234 -4.01 3.73 -6.99
N PHE A 235 -3.94 4.80 -7.77
CA PHE A 235 -4.18 6.17 -7.34
C PHE A 235 -5.43 6.71 -8.03
N ARG A 236 -6.41 7.17 -7.24
CA ARG A 236 -7.66 7.74 -7.75
C ARG A 236 -8.01 9.04 -7.04
N SER A 237 -8.45 10.04 -7.81
CA SER A 237 -8.92 11.32 -7.26
C SER A 237 -7.87 12.00 -6.37
N VAL A 238 -6.66 12.17 -6.91
CA VAL A 238 -5.55 12.87 -6.25
C VAL A 238 -5.56 14.34 -6.67
N THR A 239 -5.81 15.23 -5.72
CA THR A 239 -6.08 16.64 -6.04
C THR A 239 -4.85 17.51 -6.19
N ASP A 240 -3.67 17.02 -5.77
CA ASP A 240 -2.39 17.72 -5.93
C ASP A 240 -1.29 16.81 -6.49
N SER A 241 -0.51 16.11 -5.66
CA SER A 241 0.59 15.28 -6.15
C SER A 241 0.58 13.88 -5.54
N ALA A 242 0.90 12.87 -6.36
CA ALA A 242 1.04 11.50 -5.89
C ALA A 242 2.47 11.23 -5.42
N VAL A 243 3.32 10.63 -6.25
CA VAL A 243 4.69 10.25 -5.88
C VAL A 243 5.62 11.43 -6.06
N HIS A 244 6.32 11.82 -5.00
CA HIS A 244 7.26 12.93 -4.99
C HIS A 244 8.62 12.53 -4.41
N SER A 245 9.68 12.62 -5.22
CA SER A 245 11.07 12.38 -4.81
C SER A 245 11.78 13.72 -4.60
N ARG A 246 12.38 13.93 -3.42
CA ARG A 246 12.95 15.19 -2.96
C ARG A 246 14.32 14.98 -2.33
N MET A 247 15.11 16.04 -2.13
CA MET A 247 16.37 16.05 -1.38
C MET A 247 17.31 14.89 -1.75
N ASN A 248 17.58 14.72 -3.05
CA ASN A 248 18.43 13.65 -3.60
C ASN A 248 17.93 12.20 -3.32
N ALA A 249 16.70 12.00 -2.88
CA ALA A 249 16.14 10.65 -2.74
C ALA A 249 16.17 9.91 -4.07
N GLN A 250 16.29 8.58 -4.03
CA GLN A 250 16.24 7.70 -5.20
C GLN A 250 14.90 6.98 -5.22
N PHE A 251 14.14 7.13 -6.29
CA PHE A 251 12.82 6.52 -6.38
C PHE A 251 12.66 5.71 -7.68
N LEU A 252 12.00 4.56 -7.58
CA LEU A 252 11.59 3.74 -8.72
C LEU A 252 10.06 3.55 -8.67
N ALA A 253 9.35 3.92 -9.74
CA ALA A 253 7.91 3.77 -9.86
C ALA A 253 7.56 2.86 -11.04
N GLN A 254 6.91 1.72 -10.79
CA GLN A 254 6.64 0.71 -11.82
C GLN A 254 5.19 0.23 -11.79
N ASN A 255 4.59 0.09 -12.98
CA ASN A 255 3.27 -0.50 -13.19
C ASN A 255 2.14 0.08 -12.33
N ASN A 256 2.28 1.32 -11.84
CA ASN A 256 1.23 2.01 -11.10
C ASN A 256 0.14 2.53 -12.04
N VAL A 257 -1.10 2.60 -11.54
CA VAL A 257 -2.25 3.12 -12.29
C VAL A 257 -2.75 4.39 -11.63
N PHE A 258 -2.85 5.47 -12.41
CA PHE A 258 -3.32 6.77 -11.98
C PHE A 258 -4.61 7.15 -12.71
N GLU A 259 -5.65 7.54 -11.95
CA GLU A 259 -6.93 8.03 -12.49
C GLU A 259 -7.34 9.32 -11.78
N SER A 260 -7.80 10.31 -12.52
CA SER A 260 -8.20 11.61 -11.98
C SER A 260 -7.16 12.20 -11.01
N THR A 261 -5.88 12.10 -11.37
CA THR A 261 -4.73 12.56 -10.60
C THR A 261 -4.15 13.81 -11.25
N LYS A 262 -3.87 14.86 -10.47
CA LYS A 262 -3.33 16.12 -11.01
C LYS A 262 -1.87 15.98 -11.41
N THR A 263 -0.98 15.55 -10.49
CA THR A 263 0.42 15.25 -10.75
C THR A 263 0.73 13.83 -10.30
N CYS A 264 1.20 12.96 -11.21
CA CYS A 264 1.45 11.56 -10.91
C CYS A 264 2.83 11.33 -10.30
N LEU A 265 3.85 11.81 -10.97
CA LEU A 265 5.24 11.65 -10.57
C LEU A 265 5.93 13.01 -10.65
N GLU A 266 6.66 13.38 -9.60
CA GLU A 266 7.44 14.61 -9.61
C GLU A 266 8.74 14.49 -8.79
N THR A 267 9.73 15.30 -9.20
CA THR A 267 11.00 15.42 -8.49
C THR A 267 11.30 16.85 -8.05
N THR A 268 10.47 17.81 -8.43
CA THR A 268 10.68 19.25 -8.20
C THR A 268 9.59 19.85 -7.32
N GLY A 269 9.90 20.93 -6.64
CA GLY A 269 8.99 21.65 -5.76
C GLY A 269 9.00 21.15 -4.31
N ASP A 270 8.50 21.96 -3.39
CA ASP A 270 8.36 21.69 -1.96
C ASP A 270 9.66 21.36 -1.18
N SER A 271 10.83 21.43 -1.81
CA SER A 271 12.15 21.21 -1.18
C SER A 271 13.23 22.01 -1.88
N ASP A 272 14.35 22.26 -1.16
CA ASP A 272 15.48 23.00 -1.67
C ASP A 272 16.20 22.28 -2.81
N VAL A 273 16.14 20.95 -2.85
CA VAL A 273 16.81 20.11 -3.86
C VAL A 273 15.85 19.06 -4.39
N ASP A 274 15.81 18.93 -5.73
CA ASP A 274 15.08 17.87 -6.41
C ASP A 274 15.62 16.48 -6.05
N GLY A 275 14.73 15.48 -6.00
CA GLY A 275 15.12 14.07 -5.94
C GLY A 275 15.39 13.47 -7.32
N TYR A 276 15.54 12.16 -7.36
CA TYR A 276 15.69 11.36 -8.58
C TYR A 276 14.53 10.38 -8.67
N LEU A 277 13.97 10.19 -9.87
CA LEU A 277 12.88 9.25 -10.09
C LEU A 277 13.04 8.56 -11.44
N ASN A 278 13.13 7.23 -11.42
CA ASN A 278 13.02 6.38 -12.61
C ASN A 278 11.62 5.75 -12.63
N GLU A 279 11.08 5.52 -13.82
CA GLU A 279 9.75 4.96 -13.97
C GLU A 279 9.67 3.98 -15.16
N SER A 280 8.75 3.02 -15.08
CA SER A 280 8.43 2.13 -16.19
C SER A 280 7.04 1.51 -16.04
N GLY A 281 6.36 1.27 -17.15
CA GLY A 281 5.11 0.52 -17.20
C GLY A 281 3.90 1.19 -16.53
N ASN A 282 3.99 2.44 -16.07
CA ASN A 282 2.90 3.14 -15.41
C ASN A 282 1.80 3.56 -16.39
N SER A 283 0.54 3.57 -15.93
CA SER A 283 -0.61 4.11 -16.63
C SER A 283 -0.99 5.47 -16.03
N PHE A 284 -0.70 6.56 -16.74
CA PHE A 284 -0.80 7.91 -16.19
C PHE A 284 -2.19 8.55 -16.26
N GLY A 285 -3.13 8.00 -17.04
CA GLY A 285 -4.50 8.53 -17.11
C GLY A 285 -4.63 10.01 -17.46
N GLY A 286 -3.61 10.60 -18.10
CA GLY A 286 -3.56 12.02 -18.49
C GLY A 286 -3.03 12.98 -17.43
N CYS A 287 -2.53 12.52 -16.27
CA CYS A 287 -1.92 13.38 -15.24
C CYS A 287 -0.58 13.97 -15.68
N ALA A 288 -0.18 15.07 -15.03
CA ALA A 288 1.14 15.65 -15.24
C ALA A 288 2.25 14.77 -14.68
N ASN A 289 3.35 14.65 -15.42
CA ASN A 289 4.59 14.03 -15.00
C ASN A 289 5.68 15.11 -15.00
N LYS A 290 6.28 15.38 -13.83
CA LYS A 290 7.25 16.47 -13.62
C LYS A 290 8.59 15.93 -13.13
N ILE A 291 9.09 14.89 -13.78
CA ILE A 291 10.42 14.34 -13.50
C ILE A 291 11.47 15.23 -14.15
N THR A 292 12.31 15.88 -13.34
CA THR A 292 13.43 16.73 -13.77
C THR A 292 14.76 15.97 -13.75
N ARG A 293 14.85 14.90 -12.92
CA ARG A 293 16.08 14.12 -12.70
C ARG A 293 15.80 12.63 -12.63
N THR A 294 16.55 11.84 -13.37
CA THR A 294 16.58 10.37 -13.26
C THR A 294 17.83 9.93 -12.49
N GLY A 295 17.72 8.85 -11.72
CA GLY A 295 18.76 8.41 -10.80
C GLY A 295 19.34 7.03 -11.07
N SER A 296 20.07 6.52 -10.11
CA SER A 296 20.76 5.23 -10.19
C SER A 296 19.86 4.03 -9.86
N MET A 297 18.71 4.24 -9.20
CA MET A 297 17.78 3.15 -8.86
C MET A 297 16.95 2.75 -10.08
N THR A 298 17.52 1.96 -10.98
CA THR A 298 16.86 1.43 -12.19
C THR A 298 16.21 0.06 -11.97
N SER A 299 16.53 -0.63 -10.85
CA SER A 299 15.93 -1.88 -10.40
C SER A 299 15.89 -1.92 -8.89
N ALA A 300 14.94 -2.65 -8.32
CA ALA A 300 14.90 -2.87 -6.87
C ALA A 300 15.95 -3.92 -6.45
N PRO A 301 16.55 -3.78 -5.25
CA PRO A 301 17.60 -4.70 -4.77
C PRO A 301 17.06 -6.01 -4.16
N TYR A 302 15.83 -6.39 -4.49
CA TYR A 302 15.14 -7.58 -4.00
C TYR A 302 14.24 -8.19 -5.09
N SER A 303 13.85 -9.44 -4.91
CA SER A 303 12.92 -10.11 -5.83
C SER A 303 11.49 -9.64 -5.61
N PHE A 304 10.78 -9.36 -6.69
CA PHE A 304 9.36 -9.02 -6.72
C PHE A 304 8.78 -9.40 -8.08
N THR A 305 7.48 -9.38 -8.21
CA THR A 305 6.78 -9.63 -9.48
C THR A 305 5.88 -8.45 -9.78
N LEU A 306 5.94 -7.96 -11.02
CA LEU A 306 5.03 -6.93 -11.51
C LEU A 306 3.79 -7.59 -12.11
N GLU A 307 2.62 -7.07 -11.77
CA GLU A 307 1.37 -7.42 -12.45
C GLU A 307 1.28 -6.69 -13.81
N PRO A 308 0.56 -7.24 -14.79
CA PRO A 308 0.20 -6.45 -15.96
C PRO A 308 -0.55 -5.18 -15.51
N THR A 309 -0.11 -4.00 -15.92
CA THR A 309 -0.70 -2.70 -15.51
C THR A 309 -2.22 -2.65 -15.75
N SER A 310 -2.71 -3.35 -16.78
CA SER A 310 -4.14 -3.44 -17.07
C SER A 310 -4.98 -4.18 -16.01
N THR A 311 -4.37 -4.97 -15.14
CA THR A 311 -5.05 -5.72 -14.06
C THR A 311 -4.92 -5.04 -12.70
N VAL A 312 -3.92 -4.20 -12.49
CA VAL A 312 -3.60 -3.55 -11.19
C VAL A 312 -4.80 -2.90 -10.53
N LYS A 313 -5.58 -2.09 -11.28
CA LYS A 313 -6.79 -1.46 -10.71
C LYS A 313 -7.76 -2.49 -10.14
N ALA A 314 -8.08 -3.55 -10.89
CA ALA A 314 -9.03 -4.57 -10.45
C ALA A 314 -8.49 -5.35 -9.25
N THR A 315 -7.22 -5.76 -9.30
CA THR A 315 -6.54 -6.48 -8.22
C THR A 315 -6.50 -5.65 -6.94
N VAL A 316 -6.04 -4.40 -7.02
CA VAL A 316 -5.90 -3.52 -5.85
C VAL A 316 -7.25 -3.17 -5.23
N THR A 317 -8.27 -2.83 -6.04
CA THR A 317 -9.61 -2.52 -5.50
C THR A 317 -10.30 -3.74 -4.87
N ALA A 318 -9.97 -4.96 -5.30
CA ALA A 318 -10.49 -6.18 -4.71
C ALA A 318 -9.74 -6.59 -3.42
N GLY A 319 -8.42 -6.33 -3.34
CA GLY A 319 -7.54 -6.84 -2.29
C GLY A 319 -7.13 -5.84 -1.21
N ALA A 320 -7.02 -4.55 -1.51
CA ALA A 320 -6.51 -3.56 -0.56
C ALA A 320 -7.51 -3.20 0.54
N GLY A 321 -6.98 -2.93 1.74
CA GLY A 321 -7.75 -2.51 2.91
C GLY A 321 -8.08 -3.62 3.88
N ALA A 322 -8.67 -3.25 5.02
CA ALA A 322 -9.05 -4.18 6.09
C ALA A 322 -10.20 -5.12 5.67
N GLY A 323 -10.17 -6.35 6.18
CA GLY A 323 -11.18 -7.38 5.88
C GLY A 323 -10.92 -8.16 4.60
N ARG A 324 -9.72 -8.10 4.05
CA ARG A 324 -9.34 -8.76 2.81
C ARG A 324 -8.34 -9.91 2.99
N ILE A 325 -7.94 -10.20 4.21
CA ILE A 325 -7.04 -11.30 4.57
C ILE A 325 -7.78 -12.47 5.22
#